data_036524cc447930358df2c4c6e75befe6
#
_entry.id   036524cc447930358df2c4c6e75befe6
#
_cell.length_a   1.000
_cell.length_b   1.000
_cell.length_c   1.000
_cell.angle_alpha   90.00
_cell.angle_beta   90.00
_cell.angle_gamma   90.00
#
_symmetry.space_group_name_H-M   'P 1'
#
loop_
_entity.id
_entity.type
_entity.pdbx_description
1 polymer ?
#
loop_
_entity_poly.entity_id
_entity_poly.type
_entity_poly.pdbx_seq_one_letter_code
_entity_poly.pdbx_strand_id
1 'polypeptide(L)'
;MNHPRGERVIDGTFYKRARVEGNELGYNTIAAAGAHACVLHWIRNDGPALSGDLLLLDAGVEVESHYTADITRTIPINGKFTKAQREIYEIVLAAQQAGIDAVKPGAKYRDINNACMKVLAKGLEKLGVLTVSAEQSLNPEVGIHRRWSVHASGHMLGIDVHDCAKARGEQYLDGELAVGHVLTVEPGLYIQPDDLLFPEEYRGIGIRIEDD
;
A
#
# COMPACT_ATOMS: atom_id res chain seq x y z
N MET A 1 -6.37 18.53 -12.76
CA MET A 1 -6.76 19.30 -11.54
C MET A 1 -5.63 20.30 -11.28
N ASN A 2 -5.84 21.61 -11.45
CA ASN A 2 -4.75 22.60 -11.41
C ASN A 2 -4.73 23.42 -10.10
N HIS A 3 -5.15 22.84 -8.99
CA HIS A 3 -5.10 23.51 -7.71
C HIS A 3 -3.71 23.30 -7.07
N PRO A 4 -3.04 24.35 -6.51
CA PRO A 4 -1.71 24.19 -5.89
C PRO A 4 -1.68 23.27 -4.67
N ARG A 5 -2.87 22.97 -4.13
CA ARG A 5 -3.07 21.98 -3.05
C ARG A 5 -4.07 20.92 -3.51
N GLY A 6 -3.79 20.28 -4.66
CA GLY A 6 -4.68 19.28 -5.25
C GLY A 6 -4.94 18.09 -4.33
N GLU A 7 -3.95 17.69 -3.56
CA GLU A 7 -4.07 16.62 -2.55
C GLU A 7 -5.12 16.97 -1.49
N ARG A 8 -5.18 18.22 -0.98
CA ARG A 8 -6.21 18.66 -0.02
C ARG A 8 -7.61 18.72 -0.62
N VAL A 9 -7.72 18.98 -1.91
CA VAL A 9 -9.02 18.94 -2.59
C VAL A 9 -9.55 17.52 -2.61
N ILE A 10 -8.67 16.53 -2.85
CA ILE A 10 -9.02 15.11 -2.85
C ILE A 10 -9.40 14.66 -1.44
N ASP A 11 -8.56 14.92 -0.46
CA ASP A 11 -8.79 14.64 0.96
C ASP A 11 -10.12 15.25 1.44
N GLY A 12 -10.33 16.54 1.23
CA GLY A 12 -11.58 17.23 1.62
C GLY A 12 -12.82 16.70 0.89
N THR A 13 -12.66 16.18 -0.34
CA THR A 13 -13.77 15.55 -1.07
C THR A 13 -14.14 14.21 -0.44
N PHE A 14 -13.15 13.38 -0.10
CA PHE A 14 -13.39 12.14 0.62
C PHE A 14 -13.98 12.41 2.02
N TYR A 15 -13.39 13.33 2.79
CA TYR A 15 -13.87 13.70 4.12
C TYR A 15 -15.35 14.11 4.09
N LYS A 16 -15.75 14.96 3.13
CA LYS A 16 -17.15 15.34 2.98
C LYS A 16 -18.07 14.13 2.81
N ARG A 17 -17.69 13.17 1.97
CA ARG A 17 -18.49 11.96 1.72
C ARG A 17 -18.53 11.06 2.96
N ALA A 18 -17.40 10.86 3.60
CA ALA A 18 -17.30 10.07 4.83
C ALA A 18 -18.23 10.62 5.93
N ARG A 19 -18.27 11.95 6.10
CA ARG A 19 -19.13 12.60 7.11
C ARG A 19 -20.62 12.63 6.75
N VAL A 20 -20.96 12.58 5.48
CA VAL A 20 -22.37 12.59 5.04
C VAL A 20 -22.98 11.19 5.11
N GLU A 21 -22.19 10.15 4.82
CA GLU A 21 -22.69 8.79 4.62
C GLU A 21 -22.17 7.77 5.65
N GLY A 22 -21.17 8.14 6.45
CA GLY A 22 -20.64 7.37 7.58
C GLY A 22 -20.60 8.22 8.85
N ASN A 23 -19.89 7.74 9.86
CA ASN A 23 -19.70 8.47 11.12
C ASN A 23 -18.54 9.47 11.01
N GLU A 24 -17.35 8.96 10.64
CA GLU A 24 -16.10 9.73 10.61
C GLU A 24 -15.11 9.07 9.65
N LEU A 25 -13.92 9.66 9.49
CA LEU A 25 -12.78 8.96 8.91
C LEU A 25 -12.35 7.82 9.85
N GLY A 26 -12.01 6.67 9.28
CA GLY A 26 -11.39 5.58 10.04
C GLY A 26 -9.97 5.94 10.49
N TYR A 27 -9.28 6.75 9.69
CA TYR A 27 -7.93 7.28 9.93
C TYR A 27 -7.69 8.53 9.06
N ASN A 28 -6.54 9.18 9.27
CA ASN A 28 -6.17 10.34 8.45
C ASN A 28 -5.93 9.93 7.00
N THR A 29 -6.72 10.45 6.08
CA THR A 29 -6.59 10.19 4.64
C THR A 29 -5.17 10.48 4.15
N ILE A 30 -4.64 9.59 3.33
CA ILE A 30 -3.40 9.79 2.59
C ILE A 30 -3.76 10.05 1.13
N ALA A 31 -3.57 11.29 0.67
CA ALA A 31 -3.78 11.70 -0.72
C ALA A 31 -2.43 12.16 -1.29
N ALA A 32 -1.59 11.20 -1.69
CA ALA A 32 -0.21 11.43 -2.06
C ALA A 32 -0.05 11.44 -3.59
N ALA A 33 0.29 12.59 -4.16
CA ALA A 33 0.53 12.75 -5.60
C ALA A 33 2.03 12.78 -5.93
N GLY A 34 2.41 12.13 -7.04
CA GLY A 34 3.80 12.05 -7.48
C GLY A 34 4.71 11.46 -6.42
N ALA A 35 5.84 12.10 -6.15
CA ALA A 35 6.85 11.62 -5.22
C ALA A 35 6.39 11.56 -3.75
N HIS A 36 5.32 12.26 -3.38
CA HIS A 36 4.73 12.16 -2.04
C HIS A 36 4.23 10.74 -1.74
N ALA A 37 3.85 9.97 -2.77
CA ALA A 37 3.47 8.57 -2.63
C ALA A 37 4.61 7.67 -2.11
N CYS A 38 5.87 8.13 -2.13
CA CYS A 38 7.00 7.42 -1.52
C CYS A 38 7.12 7.66 -0.01
N VAL A 39 6.29 8.52 0.58
CA VAL A 39 6.17 8.72 2.02
C VAL A 39 4.97 7.92 2.51
N LEU A 40 5.21 6.86 3.28
CA LEU A 40 4.22 5.85 3.65
C LEU A 40 2.91 6.45 4.21
N HIS A 41 3.02 7.39 5.14
CA HIS A 41 1.89 8.08 5.75
C HIS A 41 1.93 9.59 5.44
N TRP A 42 1.72 9.93 4.15
CA TRP A 42 1.65 11.32 3.70
C TRP A 42 0.29 11.94 4.04
N ILE A 43 0.08 12.25 5.32
CA ILE A 43 -1.18 12.85 5.84
C ILE A 43 -1.22 14.38 5.74
N ARG A 44 -0.14 15.02 5.30
CA ARG A 44 -0.10 16.49 5.12
C ARG A 44 -0.99 16.94 3.97
N ASN A 45 -1.09 16.15 2.92
CA ASN A 45 -1.94 16.38 1.75
C ASN A 45 -1.84 17.83 1.24
N ASP A 46 -0.64 18.41 1.17
CA ASP A 46 -0.45 19.84 0.90
C ASP A 46 0.21 20.13 -0.45
N GLY A 47 0.43 19.09 -1.26
CA GLY A 47 1.01 19.20 -2.59
C GLY A 47 -0.02 19.39 -3.72
N PRO A 48 0.49 19.75 -4.92
CA PRO A 48 -0.31 19.73 -6.14
C PRO A 48 -0.55 18.29 -6.61
N ALA A 49 -1.64 18.07 -7.35
CA ALA A 49 -1.91 16.83 -8.07
C ALA A 49 -1.80 17.13 -9.56
N LEU A 50 -0.66 16.81 -10.18
CA LEU A 50 -0.33 17.23 -11.53
C LEU A 50 -0.63 16.13 -12.56
N SER A 51 -0.96 16.56 -13.79
CA SER A 51 -1.11 15.64 -14.92
C SER A 51 0.21 14.91 -15.19
N GLY A 52 0.16 13.59 -15.28
CA GLY A 52 1.35 12.73 -15.44
C GLY A 52 1.82 12.07 -14.16
N ASP A 53 1.45 12.60 -13.00
CA ASP A 53 1.71 11.96 -11.71
C ASP A 53 0.74 10.79 -11.47
N LEU A 54 1.14 9.90 -10.56
CA LEU A 54 0.23 8.98 -9.89
C LEU A 54 -0.36 9.67 -8.66
N LEU A 55 -1.60 9.32 -8.34
CA LEU A 55 -2.23 9.59 -7.06
C LEU A 55 -2.36 8.27 -6.30
N LEU A 56 -1.69 8.14 -5.19
CA LEU A 56 -1.94 7.13 -4.18
C LEU A 56 -2.95 7.73 -3.20
N LEU A 57 -4.16 7.18 -3.21
CA LEU A 57 -5.23 7.56 -2.28
C LEU A 57 -5.51 6.36 -1.37
N ASP A 58 -5.26 6.56 -0.10
CA ASP A 58 -5.50 5.61 0.97
C ASP A 58 -6.47 6.25 1.97
N ALA A 59 -7.66 5.69 2.05
CA ALA A 59 -8.76 6.33 2.74
C ALA A 59 -9.82 5.31 3.17
N GLY A 60 -10.22 5.37 4.44
CA GLY A 60 -11.23 4.54 5.06
C GLY A 60 -12.29 5.34 5.81
N VAL A 61 -13.49 4.80 5.87
CA VAL A 61 -14.63 5.39 6.58
C VAL A 61 -15.01 4.53 7.78
N GLU A 62 -15.24 5.16 8.92
CA GLU A 62 -15.93 4.52 10.04
C GLU A 62 -17.44 4.54 9.77
N VAL A 63 -18.08 3.38 9.88
CA VAL A 63 -19.53 3.22 9.72
C VAL A 63 -20.26 3.25 11.07
N GLU A 64 -21.60 3.23 11.07
CA GLU A 64 -22.42 3.31 12.30
C GLU A 64 -22.10 2.22 13.34
N SER A 65 -21.60 1.08 12.93
CA SER A 65 -21.17 0.00 13.85
C SER A 65 -19.81 0.27 14.49
N HIS A 66 -19.18 1.40 14.19
CA HIS A 66 -17.81 1.77 14.59
C HIS A 66 -16.71 0.89 13.95
N TYR A 67 -17.03 0.02 13.02
CA TYR A 67 -16.04 -0.64 12.20
C TYR A 67 -15.54 0.30 11.12
N THR A 68 -14.26 0.20 10.79
CA THR A 68 -13.65 0.99 9.74
C THR A 68 -13.36 0.14 8.50
N ALA A 69 -13.33 0.78 7.33
CA ALA A 69 -12.76 0.24 6.10
C ALA A 69 -11.37 0.81 5.88
N ASP A 70 -10.55 0.13 5.07
CA ASP A 70 -9.20 0.54 4.72
C ASP A 70 -8.89 0.18 3.27
N ILE A 71 -8.85 1.17 2.38
CA ILE A 71 -8.68 0.92 0.95
C ILE A 71 -7.67 1.87 0.35
N THR A 72 -6.66 1.31 -0.32
CA THR A 72 -5.73 2.09 -1.14
C THR A 72 -5.91 1.81 -2.62
N ARG A 73 -5.92 2.90 -3.41
CA ARG A 73 -5.81 2.85 -4.88
C ARG A 73 -4.73 3.81 -5.37
N THR A 74 -3.91 3.33 -6.30
CA THR A 74 -2.95 4.17 -7.01
C THR A 74 -3.38 4.31 -8.46
N ILE A 75 -3.70 5.53 -8.88
CA ILE A 75 -4.24 5.82 -10.21
C ILE A 75 -3.44 6.94 -10.91
N PRO A 76 -3.29 6.92 -12.25
CA PRO A 76 -2.69 8.02 -12.98
C PRO A 76 -3.68 9.21 -13.07
N ILE A 77 -3.23 10.41 -12.64
CA ILE A 77 -4.08 11.62 -12.58
C ILE A 77 -4.64 12.01 -13.95
N ASN A 78 -3.90 11.73 -15.03
CA ASN A 78 -4.34 11.98 -16.40
C ASN A 78 -5.02 10.78 -17.08
N GLY A 79 -5.29 9.70 -16.33
CA GLY A 79 -5.92 8.49 -16.84
C GLY A 79 -5.00 7.55 -17.64
N LYS A 80 -3.70 7.82 -17.71
CA LYS A 80 -2.73 7.00 -18.47
C LYS A 80 -1.45 6.77 -17.68
N PHE A 81 -1.10 5.51 -17.45
CA PHE A 81 0.23 5.15 -16.93
C PHE A 81 1.32 5.42 -17.97
N THR A 82 2.46 5.92 -17.52
CA THR A 82 3.71 5.76 -18.29
C THR A 82 4.13 4.29 -18.29
N LYS A 83 5.13 3.94 -19.11
CA LYS A 83 5.66 2.57 -19.13
C LYS A 83 6.21 2.17 -17.75
N ALA A 84 7.05 3.02 -17.15
CA ALA A 84 7.64 2.75 -15.83
C ALA A 84 6.57 2.63 -14.72
N GLN A 85 5.59 3.54 -14.69
CA GLN A 85 4.49 3.48 -13.73
C GLN A 85 3.70 2.17 -13.86
N ARG A 86 3.39 1.74 -15.09
CA ARG A 86 2.66 0.49 -15.35
C ARG A 86 3.45 -0.73 -14.90
N GLU A 87 4.76 -0.78 -15.19
CA GLU A 87 5.61 -1.92 -14.77
C GLU A 87 5.61 -2.10 -13.26
N ILE A 88 5.77 -1.02 -12.49
CA ILE A 88 5.70 -1.09 -11.01
C ILE A 88 4.29 -1.44 -10.55
N TYR A 89 3.26 -0.83 -11.15
CA TYR A 89 1.86 -1.10 -10.81
C TYR A 89 1.50 -2.57 -10.98
N GLU A 90 1.89 -3.20 -12.09
CA GLU A 90 1.59 -4.60 -12.37
C GLU A 90 2.30 -5.56 -11.40
N ILE A 91 3.50 -5.20 -10.93
CA ILE A 91 4.20 -5.97 -9.88
C ILE A 91 3.42 -5.90 -8.56
N VAL A 92 2.98 -4.72 -8.14
CA VAL A 92 2.23 -4.54 -6.89
C VAL A 92 0.87 -5.21 -6.98
N LEU A 93 0.15 -5.07 -8.09
CA LEU A 93 -1.15 -5.73 -8.32
C LEU A 93 -1.01 -7.26 -8.26
N ALA A 94 0.02 -7.82 -8.88
CA ALA A 94 0.27 -9.26 -8.80
C ALA A 94 0.65 -9.71 -7.37
N ALA A 95 1.33 -8.85 -6.61
CA ALA A 95 1.66 -9.13 -5.22
C ALA A 95 0.41 -9.12 -4.34
N GLN A 96 -0.49 -8.16 -4.54
CA GLN A 96 -1.76 -8.08 -3.83
C GLN A 96 -2.63 -9.31 -4.13
N GLN A 97 -2.77 -9.70 -5.39
CA GLN A 97 -3.50 -10.92 -5.76
C GLN A 97 -2.93 -12.17 -5.09
N ALA A 98 -1.59 -12.30 -5.05
CA ALA A 98 -0.94 -13.42 -4.36
C ALA A 98 -1.20 -13.43 -2.85
N GLY A 99 -1.28 -12.25 -2.23
CA GLY A 99 -1.67 -12.09 -0.83
C GLY A 99 -3.12 -12.53 -0.61
N ILE A 100 -4.05 -12.05 -1.42
CA ILE A 100 -5.49 -12.41 -1.37
C ILE A 100 -5.67 -13.93 -1.53
N ASP A 101 -4.99 -14.55 -2.49
CA ASP A 101 -5.05 -16.00 -2.72
C ASP A 101 -4.53 -16.83 -1.52
N ALA A 102 -3.69 -16.22 -0.67
CA ALA A 102 -3.18 -16.84 0.55
C ALA A 102 -4.15 -16.70 1.74
N VAL A 103 -5.13 -15.79 1.69
CA VAL A 103 -6.14 -15.59 2.74
C VAL A 103 -7.13 -16.75 2.74
N LYS A 104 -7.06 -17.58 3.77
CA LYS A 104 -8.00 -18.69 3.97
C LYS A 104 -7.98 -19.16 5.43
N PRO A 105 -9.08 -19.72 5.95
CA PRO A 105 -9.08 -20.32 7.27
C PRO A 105 -7.96 -21.36 7.44
N GLY A 106 -7.27 -21.31 8.57
CA GLY A 106 -6.12 -22.17 8.89
C GLY A 106 -4.77 -21.72 8.32
N ALA A 107 -4.73 -20.72 7.41
CA ALA A 107 -3.47 -20.08 7.03
C ALA A 107 -2.98 -19.18 8.18
N LYS A 108 -1.67 -19.00 8.27
CA LYS A 108 -1.11 -18.02 9.19
C LYS A 108 -1.12 -16.64 8.56
N TYR A 109 -1.36 -15.61 9.36
CA TYR A 109 -1.29 -14.24 8.86
C TYR A 109 0.04 -13.93 8.15
N ARG A 110 1.17 -14.42 8.70
CA ARG A 110 2.51 -14.31 8.10
C ARG A 110 2.58 -14.83 6.66
N ASP A 111 1.80 -15.85 6.29
CA ASP A 111 1.85 -16.47 4.96
C ASP A 111 1.38 -15.50 3.88
N ILE A 112 0.45 -14.59 4.21
CA ILE A 112 -0.04 -13.54 3.31
C ILE A 112 1.10 -12.58 2.96
N ASN A 113 1.78 -12.05 3.99
CA ASN A 113 2.93 -11.18 3.78
C ASN A 113 4.04 -11.87 2.96
N ASN A 114 4.33 -13.14 3.25
CA ASN A 114 5.34 -13.90 2.52
C ASN A 114 4.96 -14.09 1.05
N ALA A 115 3.67 -14.30 0.74
CA ALA A 115 3.18 -14.40 -0.63
C ALA A 115 3.39 -13.08 -1.39
N CYS A 116 3.01 -11.94 -0.80
CA CYS A 116 3.24 -10.61 -1.38
C CYS A 116 4.73 -10.35 -1.61
N MET A 117 5.56 -10.51 -0.57
CA MET A 117 7.00 -10.21 -0.64
C MET A 117 7.72 -11.07 -1.68
N LYS A 118 7.30 -12.31 -1.88
CA LYS A 118 7.86 -13.20 -2.92
C LYS A 118 7.62 -12.64 -4.32
N VAL A 119 6.46 -12.07 -4.59
CA VAL A 119 6.14 -11.46 -5.90
C VAL A 119 6.89 -10.15 -6.06
N LEU A 120 6.92 -9.29 -5.04
CA LEU A 120 7.65 -8.03 -5.06
C LEU A 120 9.15 -8.25 -5.31
N ALA A 121 9.78 -9.18 -4.57
CA ALA A 121 11.20 -9.50 -4.74
C ALA A 121 11.52 -10.00 -6.16
N LYS A 122 10.68 -10.89 -6.72
CA LYS A 122 10.84 -11.35 -8.11
C LYS A 122 10.66 -10.23 -9.13
N GLY A 123 9.73 -9.31 -8.88
CA GLY A 123 9.56 -8.12 -9.71
C GLY A 123 10.80 -7.23 -9.71
N LEU A 124 11.36 -6.95 -8.53
CA LEU A 124 12.58 -6.17 -8.37
C LEU A 124 13.81 -6.86 -9.01
N GLU A 125 13.91 -8.19 -8.90
CA GLU A 125 14.95 -8.97 -9.60
C GLU A 125 14.83 -8.81 -11.12
N LYS A 126 13.62 -8.95 -11.66
CA LYS A 126 13.35 -8.79 -13.10
C LYS A 126 13.68 -7.39 -13.60
N LEU A 127 13.49 -6.37 -12.77
CA LEU A 127 13.89 -4.98 -13.07
C LEU A 127 15.41 -4.77 -12.98
N GLY A 128 16.17 -5.76 -12.48
CA GLY A 128 17.63 -5.71 -12.38
C GLY A 128 18.16 -4.81 -11.27
N VAL A 129 17.33 -4.47 -10.28
CA VAL A 129 17.72 -3.56 -9.18
C VAL A 129 18.19 -4.31 -7.92
N LEU A 130 17.93 -5.61 -7.82
CA LEU A 130 18.49 -6.43 -6.75
C LEU A 130 19.95 -6.81 -7.08
N THR A 131 20.81 -6.71 -6.09
CA THR A 131 22.22 -7.16 -6.15
C THR A 131 22.40 -8.65 -5.86
N VAL A 132 21.32 -9.32 -5.48
CA VAL A 132 21.23 -10.75 -5.17
C VAL A 132 19.95 -11.31 -5.80
N SER A 133 19.80 -12.65 -5.82
CA SER A 133 18.53 -13.23 -6.29
C SER A 133 17.34 -12.86 -5.40
N ALA A 134 16.13 -12.93 -5.96
CA ALA A 134 14.90 -12.71 -5.19
C ALA A 134 14.82 -13.63 -3.96
N GLU A 135 15.21 -14.91 -4.11
CA GLU A 135 15.24 -15.89 -3.03
C GLU A 135 16.22 -15.48 -1.91
N GLN A 136 17.43 -15.06 -2.27
CA GLN A 136 18.40 -14.56 -1.30
C GLN A 136 17.91 -13.27 -0.62
N SER A 137 17.28 -12.37 -1.39
CA SER A 137 16.71 -11.13 -0.84
C SER A 137 15.60 -11.38 0.19
N LEU A 138 14.86 -12.48 0.07
CA LEU A 138 13.81 -12.86 1.02
C LEU A 138 14.36 -13.45 2.33
N ASN A 139 15.63 -13.80 2.39
CA ASN A 139 16.27 -14.20 3.65
C ASN A 139 16.24 -13.00 4.61
N PRO A 140 15.74 -13.16 5.86
CA PRO A 140 15.65 -12.07 6.84
C PRO A 140 16.98 -11.37 7.14
N GLU A 141 18.11 -12.09 7.04
CA GLU A 141 19.46 -11.54 7.24
C GLU A 141 19.95 -10.68 6.07
N VAL A 142 19.39 -10.87 4.87
CA VAL A 142 19.74 -10.14 3.64
C VAL A 142 18.77 -8.98 3.40
N GLY A 143 17.48 -9.26 3.24
CA GLY A 143 16.38 -8.32 3.28
C GLY A 143 16.42 -7.16 2.28
N ILE A 144 17.17 -7.24 1.17
CA ILE A 144 17.41 -6.11 0.24
C ILE A 144 16.11 -5.54 -0.34
N HIS A 145 15.11 -6.38 -0.64
CA HIS A 145 13.81 -5.95 -1.16
C HIS A 145 13.10 -4.93 -0.24
N ARG A 146 13.39 -4.97 1.07
CA ARG A 146 12.83 -4.04 2.08
C ARG A 146 13.25 -2.60 1.88
N ARG A 147 14.24 -2.32 1.03
CA ARG A 147 14.59 -0.95 0.64
C ARG A 147 13.39 -0.27 -0.05
N TRP A 148 12.59 -1.01 -0.78
CA TRP A 148 11.47 -0.49 -1.58
C TRP A 148 10.10 -0.95 -1.10
N SER A 149 10.04 -2.00 -0.25
CA SER A 149 8.81 -2.47 0.40
C SER A 149 9.02 -2.35 1.91
N VAL A 150 8.63 -1.21 2.46
CA VAL A 150 9.06 -0.73 3.79
C VAL A 150 8.09 -1.07 4.92
N HIS A 151 6.98 -1.74 4.62
CA HIS A 151 5.96 -2.15 5.59
C HIS A 151 5.51 -3.60 5.35
N ALA A 152 4.77 -4.16 6.30
CA ALA A 152 4.08 -5.43 6.13
C ALA A 152 2.92 -5.28 5.14
N SER A 153 2.54 -6.39 4.47
CA SER A 153 1.49 -6.36 3.43
C SER A 153 0.08 -6.48 4.01
N GLY A 154 -0.16 -5.99 5.23
CA GLY A 154 -1.49 -5.96 5.79
C GLY A 154 -1.53 -5.96 7.33
N HIS A 155 -2.74 -5.89 7.89
CA HIS A 155 -3.05 -5.95 9.31
C HIS A 155 -4.50 -6.41 9.53
N MET A 156 -4.86 -6.77 10.77
CA MET A 156 -6.25 -7.00 11.13
C MET A 156 -6.99 -5.67 11.14
N LEU A 157 -8.25 -5.71 10.73
CA LEU A 157 -9.14 -4.55 10.60
C LEU A 157 -10.40 -4.79 11.44
N GLY A 158 -10.85 -3.75 12.15
CA GLY A 158 -12.01 -3.85 13.03
C GLY A 158 -12.53 -2.47 13.46
N ILE A 159 -12.75 -2.29 14.76
CA ILE A 159 -13.07 -0.99 15.36
C ILE A 159 -11.87 -0.04 15.22
N ASP A 160 -10.67 -0.55 15.48
CA ASP A 160 -9.44 0.15 15.16
C ASP A 160 -8.98 -0.23 13.76
N VAL A 161 -8.45 0.75 12.99
CA VAL A 161 -7.86 0.48 11.67
C VAL A 161 -6.74 -0.54 11.77
N HIS A 162 -5.85 -0.42 12.75
CA HIS A 162 -4.84 -1.41 13.08
C HIS A 162 -5.32 -2.24 14.27
N ASP A 163 -6.34 -3.07 14.04
CA ASP A 163 -6.97 -3.83 15.12
C ASP A 163 -6.02 -4.88 15.70
N CYS A 164 -6.13 -5.11 17.02
CA CYS A 164 -5.27 -6.04 17.75
C CYS A 164 -3.77 -5.82 17.61
N ALA A 165 -3.30 -4.64 17.18
CA ALA A 165 -1.89 -4.34 16.86
C ALA A 165 -0.91 -4.55 18.03
N LYS A 166 -1.42 -4.59 19.28
CA LYS A 166 -0.62 -4.86 20.48
C LYS A 166 -0.61 -6.33 20.92
N ALA A 167 -1.28 -7.20 20.16
CA ALA A 167 -1.22 -8.64 20.41
C ALA A 167 0.21 -9.17 20.21
N ARG A 168 0.56 -10.26 20.95
CA ARG A 168 1.87 -10.88 20.80
C ARG A 168 2.05 -11.44 19.37
N GLY A 169 3.29 -11.42 18.86
CA GLY A 169 3.61 -11.91 17.52
C GLY A 169 3.16 -13.34 17.26
N GLU A 170 3.25 -14.22 18.25
CA GLU A 170 2.80 -15.61 18.12
C GLU A 170 1.28 -15.73 17.95
N GLN A 171 0.52 -14.77 18.49
CA GLN A 171 -0.95 -14.73 18.36
C GLN A 171 -1.39 -13.97 17.11
N TYR A 172 -0.65 -12.95 16.70
CA TYR A 172 -0.98 -12.09 15.59
C TYR A 172 -0.39 -12.63 14.26
N LEU A 173 0.95 -12.68 14.18
CA LEU A 173 1.64 -13.05 12.94
C LEU A 173 1.61 -14.55 12.65
N ASP A 174 1.72 -15.37 13.70
CA ASP A 174 1.76 -16.83 13.60
C ASP A 174 0.44 -17.49 13.98
N GLY A 175 -0.57 -16.69 14.36
CA GLY A 175 -1.93 -17.15 14.59
C GLY A 175 -2.60 -17.60 13.29
N GLU A 176 -3.47 -18.60 13.43
CA GLU A 176 -4.26 -19.10 12.30
C GLU A 176 -5.46 -18.17 12.04
N LEU A 177 -5.72 -17.89 10.78
CA LEU A 177 -6.91 -17.17 10.36
C LEU A 177 -8.14 -18.05 10.57
N ALA A 178 -9.20 -17.45 11.10
CA ALA A 178 -10.50 -18.09 11.28
C ALA A 178 -11.56 -17.41 10.40
N VAL A 179 -12.66 -18.12 10.17
CA VAL A 179 -13.85 -17.55 9.52
C VAL A 179 -14.34 -16.36 10.35
N GLY A 180 -14.56 -15.22 9.73
CA GLY A 180 -15.00 -13.98 10.37
C GLY A 180 -13.86 -13.02 10.72
N HIS A 181 -12.57 -13.39 10.54
CA HIS A 181 -11.49 -12.42 10.57
C HIS A 181 -11.59 -11.49 9.38
N VAL A 182 -11.36 -10.20 9.60
CA VAL A 182 -11.24 -9.16 8.58
C VAL A 182 -9.82 -8.61 8.67
N LEU A 183 -9.18 -8.45 7.53
CA LEU A 183 -7.79 -8.00 7.43
C LEU A 183 -7.53 -7.33 6.09
N THR A 184 -6.50 -6.47 6.04
CA THR A 184 -6.08 -5.84 4.79
C THR A 184 -5.04 -6.67 4.04
N VAL A 185 -5.00 -6.52 2.72
CA VAL A 185 -3.92 -7.00 1.85
C VAL A 185 -3.41 -5.83 1.01
N GLU A 186 -2.27 -5.26 1.41
CA GLU A 186 -1.81 -3.93 0.97
C GLU A 186 -0.33 -3.86 0.57
N PRO A 187 0.21 -4.74 -0.28
CA PRO A 187 1.61 -4.62 -0.68
C PRO A 187 1.90 -3.29 -1.39
N GLY A 188 3.14 -2.80 -1.23
CA GLY A 188 3.57 -1.58 -1.90
C GLY A 188 5.05 -1.59 -2.30
N LEU A 189 5.37 -0.77 -3.30
CA LEU A 189 6.72 -0.42 -3.72
C LEU A 189 6.88 1.10 -3.77
N TYR A 190 7.98 1.60 -3.20
CA TYR A 190 8.25 3.02 -3.02
C TYR A 190 9.67 3.35 -3.45
N ILE A 191 9.81 3.91 -4.66
CA ILE A 191 11.10 4.25 -5.28
C ILE A 191 11.36 5.72 -5.01
N GLN A 192 12.26 6.01 -4.06
CA GLN A 192 12.53 7.39 -3.67
C GLN A 192 13.03 8.23 -4.88
N PRO A 193 12.75 9.55 -4.90
CA PRO A 193 13.16 10.43 -6.00
C PRO A 193 14.66 10.48 -6.24
N ASP A 194 15.45 10.23 -5.20
CA ASP A 194 16.91 10.24 -5.20
C ASP A 194 17.54 8.84 -5.24
N ASP A 195 16.75 7.78 -5.48
CA ASP A 195 17.27 6.41 -5.55
C ASP A 195 18.02 6.16 -6.86
N LEU A 196 19.35 6.17 -6.79
CA LEU A 196 20.23 5.97 -7.93
C LEU A 196 20.33 4.51 -8.41
N LEU A 197 19.75 3.55 -7.72
CA LEU A 197 19.66 2.15 -8.17
C LEU A 197 18.61 1.96 -9.26
N PHE A 198 17.65 2.90 -9.34
CA PHE A 198 16.65 2.91 -10.40
C PHE A 198 16.99 3.93 -11.50
N PRO A 199 16.68 3.64 -12.78
CA PRO A 199 16.66 4.64 -13.85
C PRO A 199 15.74 5.81 -13.49
N GLU A 200 16.02 6.99 -14.06
CA GLU A 200 15.33 8.24 -13.70
C GLU A 200 13.81 8.15 -13.86
N GLU A 201 13.31 7.45 -14.88
CA GLU A 201 11.89 7.29 -15.17
C GLU A 201 11.08 6.51 -14.11
N TYR A 202 11.74 5.80 -13.21
CA TYR A 202 11.10 5.08 -12.09
C TYR A 202 11.13 5.87 -10.78
N ARG A 203 12.01 6.86 -10.67
CA ARG A 203 12.21 7.60 -9.41
C ARG A 203 10.99 8.44 -9.07
N GLY A 204 10.62 8.43 -7.79
CA GLY A 204 9.42 9.10 -7.31
C GLY A 204 8.12 8.31 -7.53
N ILE A 205 8.21 7.06 -8.00
CA ILE A 205 7.03 6.18 -8.11
C ILE A 205 6.80 5.47 -6.77
N GLY A 206 5.67 5.77 -6.12
CA GLY A 206 5.13 5.05 -4.98
C GLY A 206 3.79 4.43 -5.35
N ILE A 207 3.62 3.14 -5.11
CA ILE A 207 2.39 2.40 -5.41
C ILE A 207 2.05 1.47 -4.24
N ARG A 208 0.82 1.58 -3.74
CA ARG A 208 0.14 0.64 -2.85
C ARG A 208 -1.22 0.30 -3.45
N ILE A 209 -1.62 -0.94 -3.33
CA ILE A 209 -2.95 -1.42 -3.72
C ILE A 209 -3.45 -2.28 -2.57
N GLU A 210 -4.64 -1.97 -2.05
CA GLU A 210 -5.18 -2.53 -0.83
C GLU A 210 -6.66 -2.81 -0.95
N ASP A 211 -7.06 -3.97 -0.46
CA ASP A 211 -8.44 -4.38 -0.22
C ASP A 211 -8.54 -5.08 1.14
N ASP A 212 -9.77 -5.07 1.71
CA ASP A 212 -10.17 -5.75 2.94
C ASP A 212 -10.71 -7.16 2.68
#